data_3d75ba043d9691a27eef5db3718ac46a
#
_entry.id   3d75ba043d9691a27eef5db3718ac46a
#
_cell.length_a   1.000
_cell.length_b   1.000
_cell.length_c   1.000
_cell.angle_alpha   90.00
_cell.angle_beta   90.00
_cell.angle_gamma   90.00
#
_symmetry.space_group_name_H-M   'P 1'
#
loop_
_entity.id
_entity.type
_entity.pdbx_description
1 polymer ?
#
loop_
_entity_poly.entity_id
_entity_poly.type
_entity_poly.pdbx_seq_one_letter_code
_entity_poly.pdbx_strand_id
1 'polypeptide(L)'
;MKKGFTVLELVIIATFAGLLFLLFFIQKTNLDALARDEDRKTAINAMYYALEESFYKDNGYYPETISEDNITVIDPALWTDPDGHNLGDPKSNYSYQPANCDNGKCKEYILKAKLEKENDYIKTNRKK
;
A
#
# COMPACT_ATOMS: atom_id res chain seq x y z
N MET A 1 -1.06 -57.82 -16.16
CA MET A 1 -1.98 -57.60 -15.03
C MET A 1 -1.98 -56.12 -14.66
N LYS A 2 -3.12 -55.49 -14.67
CA LYS A 2 -3.24 -54.09 -14.19
C LYS A 2 -3.25 -54.17 -12.65
N LYS A 3 -2.21 -53.71 -12.00
CA LYS A 3 -2.16 -53.55 -10.55
C LYS A 3 -2.99 -52.31 -10.21
N GLY A 4 -4.11 -52.47 -9.54
CA GLY A 4 -4.89 -51.38 -8.99
C GLY A 4 -4.21 -50.82 -7.75
N PHE A 5 -4.42 -49.54 -7.47
CA PHE A 5 -3.95 -48.90 -6.25
C PHE A 5 -4.58 -49.58 -5.01
N THR A 6 -3.76 -49.78 -4.00
CA THR A 6 -4.27 -50.26 -2.70
C THR A 6 -4.98 -49.10 -1.97
N VAL A 7 -5.95 -49.42 -1.10
CA VAL A 7 -6.65 -48.39 -0.29
C VAL A 7 -5.67 -47.56 0.54
N LEU A 8 -4.61 -48.20 1.05
CA LEU A 8 -3.56 -47.53 1.81
C LEU A 8 -2.82 -46.48 0.96
N GLU A 9 -2.47 -46.84 -0.27
CA GLU A 9 -1.77 -45.97 -1.22
C GLU A 9 -2.63 -44.74 -1.57
N LEU A 10 -3.93 -44.92 -1.74
CA LEU A 10 -4.89 -43.86 -2.03
C LEU A 10 -5.04 -42.89 -0.84
N VAL A 11 -5.06 -43.42 0.39
CA VAL A 11 -5.10 -42.57 1.61
C VAL A 11 -3.84 -41.74 1.75
N ILE A 12 -2.67 -42.29 1.49
CA ILE A 12 -1.40 -41.58 1.54
C ILE A 12 -1.38 -40.45 0.51
N ILE A 13 -1.77 -40.71 -0.74
CA ILE A 13 -1.83 -39.72 -1.81
C ILE A 13 -2.80 -38.60 -1.46
N ALA A 14 -3.99 -38.92 -0.95
CA ALA A 14 -5.00 -37.95 -0.56
C ALA A 14 -4.50 -37.04 0.59
N THR A 15 -3.78 -37.59 1.56
CA THR A 15 -3.21 -36.84 2.69
C THR A 15 -2.13 -35.89 2.20
N PHE A 16 -1.22 -36.35 1.35
CA PHE A 16 -0.18 -35.48 0.75
C PHE A 16 -0.77 -34.37 -0.11
N ALA A 17 -1.75 -34.70 -0.95
CA ALA A 17 -2.45 -33.70 -1.78
C ALA A 17 -3.13 -32.62 -0.92
N GLY A 18 -3.78 -33.03 0.19
CA GLY A 18 -4.42 -32.12 1.13
C GLY A 18 -3.41 -31.17 1.81
N LEU A 19 -2.26 -31.67 2.23
CA LEU A 19 -1.19 -30.85 2.83
C LEU A 19 -0.62 -29.84 1.84
N LEU A 20 -0.33 -30.25 0.60
CA LEU A 20 0.15 -29.35 -0.44
C LEU A 20 -0.86 -28.27 -0.78
N PHE A 21 -2.14 -28.60 -0.80
CA PHE A 21 -3.24 -27.67 -1.04
C PHE A 21 -3.31 -26.59 0.06
N LEU A 22 -3.22 -26.98 1.32
CA LEU A 22 -3.18 -26.05 2.46
C LEU A 22 -1.98 -25.10 2.38
N LEU A 23 -0.78 -25.62 2.10
CA LEU A 23 0.42 -24.81 1.95
C LEU A 23 0.29 -23.79 0.81
N PHE A 24 -0.31 -24.21 -0.32
CA PHE A 24 -0.55 -23.33 -1.46
C PHE A 24 -1.45 -22.13 -1.08
N PHE A 25 -2.55 -22.36 -0.35
CA PHE A 25 -3.45 -21.29 0.06
C PHE A 25 -2.79 -20.31 1.04
N ILE A 26 -2.01 -20.80 2.00
CA ILE A 26 -1.28 -19.96 2.96
C ILE A 26 -0.27 -19.07 2.21
N GLN A 27 0.46 -19.62 1.26
CA GLN A 27 1.42 -18.85 0.46
C GLN A 27 0.74 -17.80 -0.41
N LYS A 28 -0.39 -18.14 -1.04
CA LYS A 28 -1.14 -17.22 -1.89
C LYS A 28 -1.60 -15.98 -1.10
N THR A 29 -2.22 -16.16 0.06
CA THR A 29 -2.70 -15.04 0.90
C THR A 29 -1.56 -14.12 1.36
N ASN A 30 -0.38 -14.68 1.64
CA ASN A 30 0.80 -13.89 2.00
C ASN A 30 1.32 -13.07 0.82
N LEU A 31 1.37 -13.64 -0.38
CA LEU A 31 1.80 -12.93 -1.59
C LEU A 31 0.84 -11.81 -1.98
N ASP A 32 -0.47 -12.04 -1.85
CA ASP A 32 -1.48 -11.02 -2.11
C ASP A 32 -1.35 -9.83 -1.14
N ALA A 33 -1.08 -10.09 0.14
CA ALA A 33 -0.85 -9.05 1.13
C ALA A 33 0.44 -8.25 0.86
N LEU A 34 1.53 -8.93 0.46
CA LEU A 34 2.77 -8.25 0.06
C LEU A 34 2.56 -7.39 -1.19
N ALA A 35 1.79 -7.86 -2.17
CA ALA A 35 1.47 -7.08 -3.36
C ALA A 35 0.70 -5.80 -3.00
N ARG A 36 -0.31 -5.88 -2.13
CA ARG A 36 -1.02 -4.68 -1.64
C ARG A 36 -0.11 -3.72 -0.88
N ASP A 37 0.85 -4.22 -0.11
CA ASP A 37 1.82 -3.38 0.59
C ASP A 37 2.76 -2.66 -0.38
N GLU A 38 3.18 -3.29 -1.47
CA GLU A 38 3.97 -2.65 -2.54
C GLU A 38 3.15 -1.58 -3.29
N ASP A 39 1.87 -1.82 -3.54
CA ASP A 39 0.96 -0.82 -4.13
C ASP A 39 0.83 0.40 -3.20
N ARG A 40 0.69 0.20 -1.90
CA ARG A 40 0.64 1.28 -0.89
C ARG A 40 1.94 2.09 -0.86
N LYS A 41 3.10 1.44 -0.89
CA LYS A 41 4.41 2.11 -0.96
C LYS A 41 4.55 2.93 -2.25
N THR A 42 4.10 2.38 -3.36
CA THR A 42 4.12 3.07 -4.67
C THR A 42 3.28 4.34 -4.64
N ALA A 43 2.07 4.28 -4.10
CA ALA A 43 1.20 5.44 -3.96
C ALA A 43 1.82 6.54 -3.06
N ILE A 44 2.35 6.17 -1.89
CA ILE A 44 3.03 7.12 -0.99
C ILE A 44 4.27 7.74 -1.65
N ASN A 45 5.04 6.97 -2.40
CA ASN A 45 6.18 7.51 -3.15
C ASN A 45 5.75 8.49 -4.24
N ALA A 46 4.68 8.20 -4.98
CA ALA A 46 4.14 9.10 -5.98
C ALA A 46 3.69 10.43 -5.36
N MET A 47 2.95 10.38 -4.25
CA MET A 47 2.53 11.57 -3.49
C MET A 47 3.73 12.37 -2.96
N TYR A 48 4.74 11.68 -2.42
CA TYR A 48 5.97 12.31 -1.94
C TYR A 48 6.70 13.06 -3.05
N TYR A 49 6.94 12.42 -4.20
CA TYR A 49 7.63 13.07 -5.31
C TYR A 49 6.81 14.21 -5.92
N ALA A 50 5.50 14.08 -5.98
CA ALA A 50 4.63 15.17 -6.45
C ALA A 50 4.69 16.40 -5.51
N LEU A 51 4.74 16.18 -4.21
CA LEU A 51 4.91 17.26 -3.22
C LEU A 51 6.29 17.92 -3.32
N GLU A 52 7.38 17.13 -3.42
CA GLU A 52 8.74 17.63 -3.41
C GLU A 52 9.19 18.22 -4.75
N GLU A 53 8.88 17.54 -5.87
CA GLU A 53 9.42 17.86 -7.19
C GLU A 53 8.48 18.73 -8.04
N SER A 54 7.20 18.80 -7.69
CA SER A 54 6.23 19.65 -8.37
C SER A 54 5.70 20.74 -7.44
N PHE A 55 4.85 20.41 -6.49
CA PHE A 55 4.12 21.39 -5.70
C PHE A 55 5.04 22.36 -4.95
N TYR A 56 6.05 21.86 -4.24
CA TYR A 56 6.97 22.71 -3.48
C TYR A 56 7.86 23.57 -4.37
N LYS A 57 8.31 23.06 -5.51
CA LYS A 57 9.10 23.84 -6.48
C LYS A 57 8.32 25.04 -7.01
N ASP A 58 7.03 24.85 -7.27
CA ASP A 58 6.18 25.89 -7.84
C ASP A 58 5.68 26.89 -6.79
N ASN A 59 5.47 26.46 -5.55
CA ASN A 59 4.79 27.24 -4.51
C ASN A 59 5.69 27.64 -3.33
N GLY A 60 6.75 26.89 -3.02
CA GLY A 60 7.65 27.15 -1.89
C GLY A 60 7.09 26.74 -0.51
N TYR A 61 5.99 26.03 -0.46
CA TYR A 61 5.35 25.52 0.75
C TYR A 61 4.62 24.20 0.44
N TYR A 62 4.12 23.52 1.47
CA TYR A 62 3.24 22.34 1.32
C TYR A 62 1.79 22.72 1.62
N PRO A 63 0.81 22.06 0.96
CA PRO A 63 -0.60 22.36 1.20
C PRO A 63 -1.09 21.77 2.53
N GLU A 64 -2.16 22.33 3.10
CA GLU A 64 -2.83 21.75 4.28
C GLU A 64 -3.52 20.42 4.00
N THR A 65 -3.99 20.24 2.77
CA THR A 65 -4.63 19.00 2.32
C THR A 65 -4.10 18.65 0.94
N ILE A 66 -3.99 17.37 0.67
CA ILE A 66 -3.64 16.86 -0.66
C ILE A 66 -4.80 16.06 -1.23
N SER A 67 -5.07 16.26 -2.51
CA SER A 67 -6.13 15.59 -3.25
C SER A 67 -5.83 15.61 -4.74
N GLU A 68 -6.62 14.90 -5.50
CA GLU A 68 -6.60 14.91 -6.96
C GLU A 68 -6.76 16.32 -7.56
N ASP A 69 -7.51 17.20 -6.87
CA ASP A 69 -7.80 18.56 -7.37
C ASP A 69 -6.57 19.49 -7.30
N ASN A 70 -5.72 19.36 -6.28
CA ASN A 70 -4.60 20.26 -6.07
C ASN A 70 -3.23 19.67 -6.43
N ILE A 71 -3.14 18.35 -6.62
CA ILE A 71 -1.94 17.66 -7.09
C ILE A 71 -2.30 16.79 -8.29
N THR A 72 -2.28 17.40 -9.46
CA THR A 72 -2.75 16.79 -10.72
C THR A 72 -1.71 15.92 -11.43
N VAL A 73 -0.48 15.87 -10.94
CA VAL A 73 0.62 15.11 -11.55
C VAL A 73 0.65 13.63 -11.18
N ILE A 74 -0.25 13.21 -10.29
CA ILE A 74 -0.38 11.82 -9.81
C ILE A 74 -1.51 11.15 -10.56
N ASP A 75 -1.32 9.86 -10.88
CA ASP A 75 -2.40 9.03 -11.38
C ASP A 75 -3.56 9.00 -10.36
N PRO A 76 -4.80 9.35 -10.77
CA PRO A 76 -5.97 9.36 -9.89
C PRO A 76 -6.19 8.06 -9.12
N ALA A 77 -5.83 6.91 -9.70
CA ALA A 77 -5.95 5.61 -9.04
C ALA A 77 -5.09 5.49 -7.76
N LEU A 78 -3.99 6.23 -7.66
CA LEU A 78 -3.08 6.17 -6.51
C LEU A 78 -3.61 6.90 -5.27
N TRP A 79 -4.68 7.69 -5.37
CA TRP A 79 -5.36 8.30 -4.23
C TRP A 79 -6.21 7.32 -3.44
N THR A 80 -6.53 6.18 -4.05
CA THR A 80 -7.32 5.10 -3.46
C THR A 80 -6.40 3.97 -3.01
N ASP A 81 -6.56 3.50 -1.79
CA ASP A 81 -5.79 2.37 -1.29
C ASP A 81 -6.31 1.03 -1.87
N PRO A 82 -5.56 -0.08 -1.74
CA PRO A 82 -6.01 -1.39 -2.23
C PRO A 82 -7.29 -1.92 -1.60
N ASP A 83 -7.75 -1.33 -0.48
CA ASP A 83 -9.01 -1.67 0.18
C ASP A 83 -10.19 -0.82 -0.33
N GLY A 84 -9.94 0.12 -1.25
CA GLY A 84 -10.94 0.95 -1.89
C GLY A 84 -11.27 2.25 -1.15
N HIS A 85 -10.41 2.71 -0.24
CA HIS A 85 -10.60 3.95 0.53
C HIS A 85 -9.66 5.05 0.05
N ASN A 86 -10.22 6.23 -0.22
CA ASN A 86 -9.44 7.39 -0.64
C ASN A 86 -8.66 8.01 0.52
N LEU A 87 -7.53 8.65 0.19
CA LEU A 87 -6.81 9.48 1.15
C LEU A 87 -7.76 10.52 1.77
N GLY A 88 -7.76 10.62 3.10
CA GLY A 88 -8.67 11.47 3.86
C GLY A 88 -9.91 10.75 4.40
N ASP A 89 -10.24 9.56 3.91
CA ASP A 89 -11.25 8.69 4.54
C ASP A 89 -10.70 8.15 5.86
N PRO A 90 -11.49 8.16 6.96
CA PRO A 90 -11.08 7.57 8.25
C PRO A 90 -10.68 6.09 8.18
N LYS A 91 -11.14 5.36 7.18
CA LYS A 91 -10.81 3.95 6.95
C LYS A 91 -9.61 3.74 6.05
N SER A 92 -9.09 4.79 5.41
CA SER A 92 -7.95 4.69 4.50
C SER A 92 -6.68 4.25 5.23
N ASN A 93 -5.89 3.42 4.57
CA ASN A 93 -4.55 3.09 5.00
C ASN A 93 -3.54 4.20 4.74
N TYR A 94 -3.94 5.26 4.01
CA TYR A 94 -3.13 6.43 3.73
C TYR A 94 -3.46 7.58 4.67
N SER A 95 -2.44 8.31 5.10
CA SER A 95 -2.62 9.55 5.85
C SER A 95 -1.61 10.62 5.43
N TYR A 96 -2.07 11.86 5.38
CA TYR A 96 -1.27 13.05 5.19
C TYR A 96 -1.45 13.96 6.40
N GLN A 97 -0.36 14.33 7.05
CA GLN A 97 -0.36 15.15 8.24
C GLN A 97 0.58 16.34 8.00
N PRO A 98 0.05 17.52 7.65
CA PRO A 98 0.85 18.73 7.54
C PRO A 98 1.22 19.26 8.93
N ALA A 99 2.30 20.00 9.00
CA ALA A 99 2.76 20.62 10.23
C ALA A 99 3.36 22.02 9.97
N ASN A 100 3.38 22.86 11.02
CA ASN A 100 3.88 24.22 10.96
C ASN A 100 3.19 25.04 9.86
N CYS A 101 1.85 25.01 9.87
CA CYS A 101 1.01 25.69 8.89
C CYS A 101 0.64 27.11 9.34
N ASP A 102 0.66 28.03 8.39
CA ASP A 102 0.17 29.41 8.52
C ASP A 102 -0.58 29.78 7.24
N ASN A 103 -1.83 30.20 7.38
CA ASN A 103 -2.72 30.57 6.27
C ASN A 103 -2.75 29.56 5.11
N GLY A 104 -2.87 28.28 5.41
CA GLY A 104 -2.93 27.20 4.40
C GLY A 104 -1.58 26.79 3.83
N LYS A 105 -0.47 27.37 4.31
CA LYS A 105 0.89 27.10 3.87
C LYS A 105 1.67 26.39 4.96
N CYS A 106 2.06 25.16 4.73
CA CYS A 106 2.77 24.34 5.69
C CYS A 106 4.26 24.21 5.36
N LYS A 107 5.09 24.06 6.38
CA LYS A 107 6.54 23.89 6.24
C LYS A 107 6.98 22.45 6.26
N GLU A 108 6.18 21.59 6.83
CA GLU A 108 6.48 20.18 7.05
C GLU A 108 5.26 19.32 6.79
N TYR A 109 5.47 18.05 6.51
CA TYR A 109 4.42 17.04 6.44
C TYR A 109 4.94 15.64 6.78
N ILE A 110 4.01 14.76 7.10
CA ILE A 110 4.22 13.33 7.22
C ILE A 110 3.21 12.64 6.31
N LEU A 111 3.70 11.84 5.37
CA LEU A 111 2.93 10.89 4.58
C LEU A 111 3.12 9.49 5.16
N LYS A 112 2.05 8.75 5.33
CA LYS A 112 2.11 7.41 5.89
C LYS A 112 1.16 6.47 5.16
N ALA A 113 1.63 5.23 4.93
CA ALA A 113 0.78 4.10 4.60
C ALA A 113 0.90 3.02 5.69
N LYS A 114 -0.26 2.53 6.14
CA LYS A 114 -0.33 1.36 7.03
C LYS A 114 -0.17 0.10 6.19
N LEU A 115 0.83 -0.72 6.53
CA LEU A 115 1.12 -1.98 5.83
C LEU A 115 0.56 -3.18 6.60
N GLU A 116 0.37 -4.30 5.89
CA GLU A 116 -0.16 -5.54 6.48
C GLU A 116 0.94 -6.46 6.99
N LYS A 117 2.10 -6.47 6.33
CA LYS A 117 3.21 -7.39 6.59
C LYS A 117 4.45 -6.72 7.19
N GLU A 118 4.52 -5.40 7.12
CA GLU A 118 5.65 -4.61 7.58
C GLU A 118 5.17 -3.48 8.50
N ASN A 119 6.12 -2.77 9.11
CA ASN A 119 5.82 -1.52 9.81
C ASN A 119 5.31 -0.45 8.85
N ASP A 120 4.57 0.52 9.37
CA ASP A 120 4.05 1.64 8.59
C ASP A 120 5.14 2.28 7.72
N TYR A 121 4.81 2.52 6.46
CA TYR A 121 5.70 3.18 5.52
C TYR A 121 5.53 4.69 5.63
N ILE A 122 6.59 5.40 6.00
CA ILE A 122 6.55 6.82 6.33
C ILE A 122 7.50 7.61 5.43
N LYS A 123 7.02 8.72 4.88
CA LYS A 123 7.78 9.74 4.18
C LYS A 123 7.55 11.10 4.83
N THR A 124 8.61 11.87 4.98
CA THR A 124 8.57 13.25 5.47
C THR A 124 9.18 14.19 4.45
N ASN A 125 8.87 15.48 4.54
CA ASN A 125 9.48 16.49 3.69
C ASN A 125 11.01 16.46 3.77
N ARG A 126 11.65 16.83 2.66
CA ARG A 126 13.10 17.03 2.63
C ARG A 126 13.49 18.16 3.56
N LYS A 127 14.45 17.93 4.44
CA LYS A 127 15.07 19.04 5.22
C LYS A 127 15.83 19.94 4.25
N LYS A 128 15.44 21.17 4.20
CA LYS A 128 16.10 22.24 3.41
C LYS A 128 16.78 23.21 4.33
#